data_099a1eea386bd3e129195bdb5f7e7b2c
#
_entry.id   099a1eea386bd3e129195bdb5f7e7b2c
#
_cell.length_a   1.000
_cell.length_b   1.000
_cell.length_c   1.000
_cell.angle_alpha   90.00
_cell.angle_beta   90.00
_cell.angle_gamma   90.00
#
_symmetry.space_group_name_H-M   'P 1'
#
loop_
_entity.id
_entity.type
_entity.pdbx_description
1 polymer ?
#
loop_
_entity_poly.entity_id
_entity_poly.type
_entity_poly.pdbx_seq_one_letter_code
_entity_poly.pdbx_strand_id
1 'polypeptide(L)'
;RRQRQMCIRDSWNDVPDQAYIATLMKLTDDRVIKLEEATETKKKGLLRREKEEQTYRITVTDEAWKAAKKDGIDRDVLKVFFAGVKPDKDGVRSRTFSELEEYASERTTSVGDKLEDYQSTVKAKLEARELIASDGTIAMVAGLVLGIIIVFGILGSLFYTDFADANVGAAMISIPVTIVGFVLSCTFRRYTPEGAEVAARCKALKHWLEDFTRLKEAIPSDLILWNKLLVMGVALGVSKEVLRQLAEAVPVDLRNSDDFYDNYPCYWWYYHHYGNESPLDSFNDVYHETIRELASSSDSSSCG
;
A
#
# COMPACT_ATOMS: atom_id res chain seq x y z
N ARG A 1 -4.67 15.00 -15.31
CA ARG A 1 -3.18 14.96 -15.18
C ARG A 1 -2.67 15.53 -13.84
N ARG A 2 -3.18 16.67 -13.34
CA ARG A 2 -2.78 17.25 -12.03
C ARG A 2 -3.15 16.35 -10.85
N GLN A 3 -4.32 15.73 -10.84
CA GLN A 3 -4.75 14.83 -9.75
C GLN A 3 -3.88 13.56 -9.64
N ARG A 4 -3.43 12.96 -10.75
CA ARG A 4 -2.52 11.80 -10.71
C ARG A 4 -1.14 12.15 -10.17
N GLN A 5 -0.65 13.37 -10.42
CA GLN A 5 0.64 13.82 -9.86
C GLN A 5 0.56 14.13 -8.36
N MET A 6 -0.60 14.58 -7.86
CA MET A 6 -0.84 14.74 -6.43
C MET A 6 -0.88 13.39 -5.70
N CYS A 7 -1.59 12.39 -6.21
CA CYS A 7 -1.64 11.05 -5.60
C CYS A 7 -0.27 10.36 -5.50
N ILE A 8 0.62 10.58 -6.49
CA ILE A 8 2.00 10.06 -6.43
C ILE A 8 2.82 10.79 -5.36
N ARG A 9 2.56 12.06 -5.10
CA ARG A 9 3.30 12.88 -4.13
C ARG A 9 2.92 12.57 -2.69
N ASP A 10 1.64 12.27 -2.42
CA ASP A 10 1.14 11.99 -1.08
C ASP A 10 1.43 10.53 -0.66
N SER A 11 1.48 9.58 -1.61
CA SER A 11 1.76 8.17 -1.34
C SER A 11 3.22 7.85 -0.96
N TRP A 12 4.14 8.80 -1.06
CA TRP A 12 5.55 8.57 -0.69
C TRP A 12 5.82 8.69 0.82
N ASN A 13 4.89 9.23 1.58
CA ASN A 13 4.99 9.27 3.05
C ASN A 13 4.39 8.03 3.70
N ASP A 14 3.41 7.40 3.08
CA ASP A 14 2.75 6.20 3.58
C ASP A 14 3.09 5.00 2.70
N VAL A 15 3.06 3.82 3.30
CA VAL A 15 3.21 2.56 2.58
C VAL A 15 2.01 2.43 1.64
N PRO A 16 2.20 2.26 0.32
CA PRO A 16 1.08 2.16 -0.61
C PRO A 16 0.16 1.00 -0.25
N ASP A 17 -1.14 1.19 -0.37
CA ASP A 17 -2.15 0.16 -0.12
C ASP A 17 -1.88 -1.12 -0.93
N GLN A 18 -1.39 -0.95 -2.17
CA GLN A 18 -0.99 -2.05 -3.04
C GLN A 18 0.12 -2.93 -2.44
N ALA A 19 0.97 -2.40 -1.56
CA ALA A 19 2.03 -3.18 -0.92
C ALA A 19 1.46 -4.23 0.06
N TYR A 20 0.36 -3.90 0.74
CA TYR A 20 -0.33 -4.84 1.61
C TYR A 20 -0.92 -6.01 0.81
N ILE A 21 -1.64 -5.70 -0.27
CA ILE A 21 -2.27 -6.68 -1.15
C ILE A 21 -1.22 -7.57 -1.83
N ALA A 22 -0.17 -6.96 -2.37
CA ALA A 22 0.95 -7.69 -2.98
C ALA A 22 1.65 -8.63 -1.98
N THR A 23 1.70 -8.25 -0.69
CA THR A 23 2.24 -9.13 0.34
C THR A 23 1.33 -10.32 0.60
N LEU A 24 0.00 -10.15 0.61
CA LEU A 24 -0.93 -11.29 0.70
C LEU A 24 -0.80 -12.22 -0.52
N MET A 25 -0.70 -11.66 -1.72
CA MET A 25 -0.48 -12.46 -2.93
C MET A 25 0.84 -13.24 -2.88
N LYS A 26 1.92 -12.60 -2.41
CA LYS A 26 3.19 -13.28 -2.15
C LYS A 26 3.05 -14.41 -1.14
N LEU A 27 2.34 -14.19 -0.03
CA LEU A 27 2.11 -15.22 0.98
C LEU A 27 1.29 -16.40 0.44
N THR A 28 0.39 -16.14 -0.51
CA THR A 28 -0.33 -17.19 -1.25
C THR A 28 0.64 -17.98 -2.14
N ASP A 29 1.51 -17.30 -2.87
CA ASP A 29 2.52 -17.93 -3.73
C ASP A 29 3.53 -18.76 -2.91
N ASP A 30 3.96 -18.25 -1.76
CA ASP A 30 4.82 -18.94 -0.80
C ASP A 30 4.08 -20.06 -0.03
N ARG A 31 2.79 -20.29 -0.29
CA ARG A 31 1.91 -21.30 0.37
C ARG A 31 1.83 -21.14 1.88
N VAL A 32 2.05 -19.93 2.38
CA VAL A 32 1.85 -19.59 3.79
C VAL A 32 0.36 -19.44 4.11
N ILE A 33 -0.38 -18.87 3.18
CA ILE A 33 -1.85 -18.76 3.25
C ILE A 33 -2.49 -19.46 2.05
N LYS A 34 -3.72 -19.93 2.25
CA LYS A 34 -4.56 -20.50 1.20
C LYS A 34 -5.77 -19.60 0.98
N LEU A 35 -6.05 -19.26 -0.26
CA LEU A 35 -7.23 -18.52 -0.68
C LEU A 35 -8.25 -19.52 -1.23
N GLU A 36 -9.48 -19.46 -0.76
CA GLU A 36 -10.58 -20.37 -1.13
C GLU A 36 -11.87 -19.58 -1.30
N GLU A 37 -12.77 -20.13 -2.09
CA GLU A 37 -14.15 -19.66 -2.18
C GLU A 37 -14.92 -20.00 -0.91
N ALA A 38 -15.81 -19.10 -0.49
CA ALA A 38 -16.68 -19.30 0.65
C ALA A 38 -18.08 -18.74 0.37
N THR A 39 -19.09 -19.38 0.95
CA THR A 39 -20.46 -18.88 0.92
C THR A 39 -20.88 -18.55 2.34
N GLU A 40 -21.37 -17.33 2.56
CA GLU A 40 -21.88 -16.88 3.84
C GLU A 40 -23.37 -16.61 3.76
N THR A 41 -24.06 -16.94 4.83
CA THR A 41 -25.50 -16.64 4.97
C THR A 41 -25.65 -15.36 5.79
N LYS A 42 -25.90 -14.24 5.13
CA LYS A 42 -26.17 -12.96 5.79
C LYS A 42 -27.67 -12.72 5.93
N LYS A 43 -28.11 -12.31 7.12
CA LYS A 43 -29.48 -11.87 7.38
C LYS A 43 -29.62 -10.40 7.05
N LYS A 44 -30.07 -10.07 5.83
CA LYS A 44 -30.28 -8.68 5.37
C LYS A 44 -31.77 -8.30 5.43
N GLY A 45 -32.04 -7.07 5.88
CA GLY A 45 -33.34 -6.39 5.82
C GLY A 45 -34.22 -6.57 7.05
N LEU A 46 -35.33 -5.77 7.11
CA LEU A 46 -36.30 -5.73 8.22
C LEU A 46 -37.00 -7.07 8.48
N LEU A 47 -37.06 -7.92 7.46
CA LEU A 47 -37.67 -9.26 7.51
C LEU A 47 -36.67 -10.41 7.75
N ARG A 48 -35.37 -10.09 8.06
CA ARG A 48 -34.31 -11.08 8.33
C ARG A 48 -34.27 -12.24 7.31
N ARG A 49 -34.48 -11.95 6.02
CA ARG A 49 -34.33 -12.95 4.98
C ARG A 49 -32.88 -13.36 4.88
N GLU A 50 -32.66 -14.68 4.95
CA GLU A 50 -31.35 -15.27 4.71
C GLU A 50 -31.01 -15.12 3.22
N LYS A 51 -29.89 -14.45 2.94
CA LYS A 51 -29.33 -14.33 1.61
C LYS A 51 -27.94 -14.95 1.64
N GLU A 52 -27.72 -15.93 0.78
CA GLU A 52 -26.39 -16.46 0.54
C GLU A 52 -25.58 -15.40 -0.23
N GLU A 53 -24.45 -15.02 0.33
CA GLU A 53 -23.49 -14.11 -0.27
C GLU A 53 -22.19 -14.87 -0.50
N GLN A 54 -21.73 -14.87 -1.74
CA GLN A 54 -20.48 -15.49 -2.10
C GLN A 54 -19.33 -14.54 -1.73
N THR A 55 -18.29 -15.08 -1.12
CA THR A 55 -17.12 -14.34 -0.67
C THR A 55 -15.88 -15.22 -0.79
N TYR A 56 -14.72 -14.67 -0.42
CA TYR A 56 -13.46 -15.41 -0.40
C TYR A 56 -12.96 -15.56 1.03
N ARG A 57 -12.26 -16.66 1.29
CA ARG A 57 -11.72 -17.01 2.60
C ARG A 57 -10.22 -17.21 2.50
N ILE A 58 -9.49 -16.63 3.43
CA ILE A 58 -8.07 -16.92 3.63
C ILE A 58 -7.91 -17.77 4.88
N THR A 59 -7.10 -18.83 4.75
CA THR A 59 -6.75 -19.74 5.84
C THR A 59 -5.24 -19.76 6.05
N VAL A 60 -4.82 -19.93 7.30
CA VAL A 60 -3.40 -20.10 7.68
C VAL A 60 -3.27 -21.11 8.81
N THR A 61 -2.34 -22.06 8.67
CA THR A 61 -2.03 -23.03 9.73
C THR A 61 -1.15 -22.42 10.80
N ASP A 62 -1.19 -22.98 12.01
CA ASP A 62 -0.34 -22.51 13.12
C ASP A 62 1.17 -22.65 12.83
N GLU A 63 1.57 -23.64 12.04
CA GLU A 63 2.95 -23.82 11.61
C GLU A 63 3.38 -22.70 10.67
N ALA A 64 2.59 -22.43 9.63
CA ALA A 64 2.83 -21.34 8.69
C ALA A 64 2.77 -19.98 9.39
N TRP A 65 1.84 -19.77 10.32
CA TRP A 65 1.77 -18.58 11.17
C TRP A 65 3.05 -18.36 11.99
N LYS A 66 3.59 -19.42 12.60
CA LYS A 66 4.83 -19.35 13.37
C LYS A 66 6.05 -19.11 12.47
N ALA A 67 6.05 -19.68 11.27
CA ALA A 67 7.11 -19.45 10.28
C ALA A 67 7.13 -18.01 9.79
N ALA A 68 5.97 -17.43 9.46
CA ALA A 68 5.81 -16.05 9.01
C ALA A 68 6.23 -15.03 10.10
N LYS A 69 6.17 -15.39 11.38
CA LYS A 69 6.66 -14.52 12.47
C LYS A 69 8.14 -14.14 12.38
N LYS A 70 8.94 -14.85 11.59
CA LYS A 70 10.36 -14.54 11.39
C LYS A 70 10.55 -13.30 10.50
N ASP A 71 9.68 -13.08 9.53
CA ASP A 71 9.66 -11.84 8.75
C ASP A 71 8.67 -10.84 9.37
N GLY A 72 9.15 -9.64 9.70
CA GLY A 72 8.31 -8.62 10.33
C GLY A 72 7.14 -8.18 9.46
N ILE A 73 7.33 -8.00 8.14
CA ILE A 73 6.29 -7.57 7.20
C ILE A 73 5.22 -8.65 7.06
N ASP A 74 5.61 -9.88 6.76
CA ASP A 74 4.69 -11.00 6.56
C ASP A 74 3.85 -11.25 7.83
N ARG A 75 4.51 -11.19 9.00
CA ARG A 75 3.84 -11.28 10.29
C ARG A 75 2.80 -10.20 10.51
N ASP A 76 3.12 -8.95 10.21
CA ASP A 76 2.25 -7.83 10.51
C ASP A 76 1.07 -7.76 9.54
N VAL A 77 1.25 -8.15 8.26
CA VAL A 77 0.13 -8.36 7.31
C VAL A 77 -0.84 -9.42 7.82
N LEU A 78 -0.33 -10.55 8.30
CA LEU A 78 -1.18 -11.61 8.86
C LEU A 78 -1.90 -11.15 10.14
N LYS A 79 -1.26 -10.34 11.00
CA LYS A 79 -1.91 -9.79 12.20
C LYS A 79 -3.03 -8.81 11.88
N VAL A 80 -2.91 -8.02 10.81
CA VAL A 80 -3.99 -7.16 10.34
C VAL A 80 -5.15 -8.01 9.85
N PHE A 81 -4.89 -8.95 8.93
CA PHE A 81 -5.94 -9.78 8.33
C PHE A 81 -6.66 -10.65 9.37
N PHE A 82 -5.92 -11.33 10.25
CA PHE A 82 -6.48 -12.22 11.28
C PHE A 82 -6.65 -11.54 12.64
N ALA A 83 -6.86 -10.21 12.67
CA ALA A 83 -7.09 -9.48 13.90
C ALA A 83 -8.30 -10.06 14.68
N GLY A 84 -8.08 -10.50 15.92
CA GLY A 84 -9.12 -11.10 16.78
C GLY A 84 -9.45 -12.56 16.47
N VAL A 85 -8.91 -13.17 15.42
CA VAL A 85 -9.14 -14.59 15.09
C VAL A 85 -8.25 -15.49 15.92
N LYS A 86 -8.88 -16.48 16.59
CA LYS A 86 -8.17 -17.55 17.30
C LYS A 86 -8.08 -18.79 16.39
N PRO A 87 -7.04 -19.62 16.55
CA PRO A 87 -7.00 -20.89 15.84
C PRO A 87 -8.14 -21.79 16.29
N ASP A 88 -8.63 -22.61 15.39
CA ASP A 88 -9.58 -23.67 15.66
C ASP A 88 -8.89 -24.88 16.35
N LYS A 89 -9.63 -26.00 16.48
CA LYS A 89 -9.13 -27.23 17.11
C LYS A 89 -7.98 -27.87 16.34
N ASP A 90 -7.92 -27.62 15.04
CA ASP A 90 -6.90 -28.15 14.13
C ASP A 90 -5.72 -27.18 13.97
N GLY A 91 -5.72 -26.07 14.72
CA GLY A 91 -4.67 -25.06 14.67
C GLY A 91 -4.75 -24.16 13.41
N VAL A 92 -5.89 -24.10 12.77
CA VAL A 92 -6.11 -23.27 11.56
C VAL A 92 -6.82 -21.98 11.95
N ARG A 93 -6.31 -20.85 11.45
CA ARG A 93 -7.02 -19.57 11.46
C ARG A 93 -7.66 -19.35 10.11
N SER A 94 -8.91 -18.94 10.13
CA SER A 94 -9.71 -18.73 8.94
C SER A 94 -10.50 -17.44 9.08
N ARG A 95 -10.55 -16.64 8.01
CA ARG A 95 -11.37 -15.43 7.92
C ARG A 95 -11.80 -15.20 6.47
N THR A 96 -13.04 -14.78 6.29
CA THR A 96 -13.54 -14.32 5.00
C THR A 96 -13.30 -12.81 4.82
N PHE A 97 -13.43 -12.33 3.58
CA PHE A 97 -13.32 -10.89 3.30
C PHE A 97 -14.46 -10.11 3.95
N SER A 98 -15.66 -10.68 3.94
CA SER A 98 -16.82 -10.08 4.60
C SER A 98 -16.67 -9.98 6.12
N GLU A 99 -16.11 -11.02 6.77
CA GLU A 99 -15.80 -10.98 8.21
C GLU A 99 -14.70 -9.98 8.55
N LEU A 100 -13.77 -9.74 7.62
CA LEU A 100 -12.74 -8.70 7.80
C LEU A 100 -13.36 -7.31 7.79
N GLU A 101 -14.24 -7.04 6.82
CA GLU A 101 -14.96 -5.78 6.69
C GLU A 101 -15.82 -5.50 7.94
N GLU A 102 -16.61 -6.48 8.38
CA GLU A 102 -17.43 -6.36 9.59
C GLU A 102 -16.58 -6.10 10.84
N TYR A 103 -15.48 -6.86 11.01
CA TYR A 103 -14.57 -6.65 12.13
C TYR A 103 -13.90 -5.28 12.10
N ALA A 104 -13.52 -4.79 10.93
CA ALA A 104 -12.90 -3.48 10.77
C ALA A 104 -13.86 -2.35 11.13
N SER A 105 -15.13 -2.44 10.72
CA SER A 105 -16.17 -1.46 11.08
C SER A 105 -16.48 -1.44 12.57
N GLU A 106 -16.51 -2.59 13.24
CA GLU A 106 -16.76 -2.70 14.67
C GLU A 106 -15.54 -2.33 15.56
N ARG A 107 -14.33 -2.57 15.06
CA ARG A 107 -13.07 -2.48 15.81
C ARG A 107 -12.03 -1.62 15.10
N THR A 108 -12.46 -0.48 14.59
CA THR A 108 -11.66 0.46 13.79
C THR A 108 -10.30 0.77 14.41
N THR A 109 -10.28 1.15 15.70
CA THR A 109 -9.02 1.45 16.42
C THR A 109 -8.05 0.26 16.43
N SER A 110 -8.54 -0.94 16.71
CA SER A 110 -7.67 -2.14 16.78
C SER A 110 -7.08 -2.55 15.42
N VAL A 111 -7.80 -2.31 14.33
CA VAL A 111 -7.30 -2.55 12.97
C VAL A 111 -6.32 -1.44 12.59
N GLY A 112 -6.64 -0.19 12.94
CA GLY A 112 -5.78 0.97 12.72
C GLY A 112 -4.39 0.80 13.35
N ASP A 113 -4.34 0.43 14.64
CA ASP A 113 -3.08 0.21 15.36
C ASP A 113 -2.21 -0.86 14.67
N LYS A 114 -2.83 -1.96 14.21
CA LYS A 114 -2.09 -3.02 13.51
C LYS A 114 -1.61 -2.62 12.12
N LEU A 115 -2.37 -1.79 11.43
CA LEU A 115 -1.99 -1.24 10.15
C LEU A 115 -0.82 -0.26 10.31
N GLU A 116 -0.83 0.55 11.37
CA GLU A 116 0.28 1.44 11.73
C GLU A 116 1.54 0.64 12.07
N ASP A 117 1.42 -0.45 12.84
CA ASP A 117 2.52 -1.39 13.11
C ASP A 117 3.13 -1.93 11.81
N TYR A 118 2.28 -2.36 10.86
CA TYR A 118 2.72 -2.81 9.54
C TYR A 118 3.48 -1.72 8.79
N GLN A 119 2.91 -0.52 8.70
CA GLN A 119 3.54 0.61 8.00
C GLN A 119 4.88 0.98 8.64
N SER A 120 4.97 1.00 9.97
CA SER A 120 6.19 1.27 10.70
C SER A 120 7.28 0.21 10.44
N THR A 121 6.90 -1.06 10.39
CA THR A 121 7.80 -2.17 10.07
C THR A 121 8.36 -2.06 8.64
N VAL A 122 7.52 -1.71 7.67
CA VAL A 122 7.95 -1.49 6.28
C VAL A 122 8.92 -0.31 6.20
N LYS A 123 8.59 0.83 6.86
CA LYS A 123 9.46 2.01 6.91
C LYS A 123 10.82 1.67 7.53
N ALA A 124 10.84 1.00 8.67
CA ALA A 124 12.07 0.58 9.34
C ALA A 124 12.95 -0.34 8.46
N LYS A 125 12.34 -1.25 7.69
CA LYS A 125 13.09 -2.10 6.74
C LYS A 125 13.65 -1.31 5.55
N LEU A 126 12.94 -0.28 5.08
CA LEU A 126 13.44 0.60 4.02
C LEU A 126 14.62 1.44 4.51
N GLU A 127 14.53 1.97 5.72
CA GLU A 127 15.62 2.73 6.37
C GLU A 127 16.85 1.85 6.62
N ALA A 128 16.65 0.64 7.11
CA ALA A 128 17.74 -0.33 7.34
C ALA A 128 18.49 -0.74 6.06
N ARG A 129 17.87 -0.54 4.88
CA ARG A 129 18.52 -0.76 3.58
C ARG A 129 19.24 0.48 3.04
N GLU A 130 19.23 1.58 3.79
CA GLU A 130 19.86 2.84 3.41
C GLU A 130 19.45 3.36 2.00
N LEU A 131 18.23 3.05 1.58
CA LEU A 131 17.71 3.47 0.26
C LEU A 131 17.31 4.95 0.23
N ILE A 132 17.07 5.53 1.41
CA ILE A 132 16.69 6.93 1.59
C ILE A 132 17.82 7.63 2.35
N ALA A 133 18.30 8.75 1.82
CA ALA A 133 19.34 9.52 2.45
C ALA A 133 18.79 10.26 3.69
N SER A 134 19.42 10.05 4.85
CA SER A 134 19.08 10.76 6.10
C SER A 134 19.45 12.25 6.06
N ASP A 135 20.38 12.63 5.18
CA ASP A 135 20.89 14.00 5.06
C ASP A 135 19.81 15.02 4.64
N GLY A 136 18.74 14.56 4.02
CA GLY A 136 17.60 15.40 3.65
C GLY A 136 16.90 16.03 4.84
N THR A 137 16.82 15.33 5.97
CA THR A 137 16.18 15.83 7.21
C THR A 137 17.06 16.92 7.85
N ILE A 138 18.37 16.73 7.86
CA ILE A 138 19.32 17.72 8.40
C ILE A 138 19.30 18.99 7.53
N ALA A 139 19.30 18.85 6.21
CA ALA A 139 19.22 19.99 5.29
C ALA A 139 17.88 20.74 5.42
N MET A 140 16.78 20.02 5.63
CA MET A 140 15.45 20.61 5.87
C MET A 140 15.41 21.39 7.19
N VAL A 141 15.91 20.81 8.28
CA VAL A 141 15.97 21.49 9.60
C VAL A 141 16.90 22.70 9.53
N ALA A 142 18.06 22.57 8.90
CA ALA A 142 18.99 23.68 8.72
C ALA A 142 18.38 24.81 7.88
N GLY A 143 17.67 24.48 6.79
CA GLY A 143 16.95 25.44 5.96
C GLY A 143 15.84 26.17 6.72
N LEU A 144 15.09 25.46 7.57
CA LEU A 144 14.04 26.03 8.41
C LEU A 144 14.62 26.98 9.47
N VAL A 145 15.68 26.58 10.15
CA VAL A 145 16.37 27.41 11.15
C VAL A 145 16.94 28.67 10.50
N LEU A 146 17.59 28.53 9.36
CA LEU A 146 18.13 29.67 8.61
C LEU A 146 17.02 30.64 8.16
N GLY A 147 15.91 30.12 7.66
CA GLY A 147 14.72 30.89 7.28
C GLY A 147 14.14 31.67 8.44
N ILE A 148 14.01 31.03 9.62
CA ILE A 148 13.55 31.70 10.85
C ILE A 148 14.51 32.82 11.24
N ILE A 149 15.83 32.59 11.22
CA ILE A 149 16.83 33.62 11.55
C ILE A 149 16.71 34.82 10.61
N ILE A 150 16.56 34.58 9.30
CA ILE A 150 16.41 35.66 8.31
C ILE A 150 15.13 36.47 8.59
N VAL A 151 14.00 35.81 8.82
CA VAL A 151 12.71 36.49 9.12
C VAL A 151 12.81 37.31 10.38
N PHE A 152 13.38 36.78 11.47
CA PHE A 152 13.57 37.50 12.71
C PHE A 152 14.59 38.66 12.57
N GLY A 153 15.64 38.47 11.78
CA GLY A 153 16.60 39.53 11.48
C GLY A 153 15.95 40.70 10.76
N ILE A 154 15.09 40.45 9.78
CA ILE A 154 14.38 41.50 9.04
C ILE A 154 13.34 42.18 9.95
N LEU A 155 12.55 41.43 10.73
CA LEU A 155 11.62 41.99 11.71
C LEU A 155 12.35 42.86 12.74
N GLY A 156 13.49 42.40 13.26
CA GLY A 156 14.31 43.19 14.19
C GLY A 156 14.83 44.48 13.57
N SER A 157 15.24 44.46 12.31
CA SER A 157 15.73 45.67 11.61
C SER A 157 14.62 46.71 11.39
N LEU A 158 13.36 46.31 11.26
CA LEU A 158 12.23 47.25 11.17
C LEU A 158 12.01 48.07 12.44
N PHE A 159 12.46 47.56 13.59
CA PHE A 159 12.34 48.26 14.88
C PHE A 159 13.54 49.16 15.20
N TYR A 160 14.68 48.96 14.56
CA TYR A 160 15.93 49.61 14.99
C TYR A 160 16.49 50.65 14.03
N THR A 161 15.93 50.85 12.82
CA THR A 161 16.56 51.75 11.83
C THR A 161 15.58 52.73 11.21
N ASP A 162 16.05 53.98 10.98
CA ASP A 162 15.34 55.00 10.21
C ASP A 162 15.18 54.69 8.71
N PHE A 163 15.58 53.48 8.28
CA PHE A 163 15.48 52.99 6.91
C PHE A 163 14.29 52.04 6.70
N ALA A 164 13.12 52.41 7.20
CA ALA A 164 11.92 51.59 7.12
C ALA A 164 11.55 51.18 5.69
N ASP A 165 11.65 52.08 4.71
CA ASP A 165 11.24 51.83 3.32
C ASP A 165 12.12 50.75 2.61
N ALA A 166 13.44 50.79 2.86
CA ALA A 166 14.38 49.81 2.29
C ALA A 166 14.19 48.43 2.91
N ASN A 167 13.88 48.36 4.20
CA ASN A 167 13.66 47.13 4.93
C ASN A 167 12.30 46.47 4.57
N VAL A 168 11.28 47.25 4.28
CA VAL A 168 10.00 46.73 3.78
C VAL A 168 10.16 46.06 2.40
N GLY A 169 10.94 46.70 1.50
CA GLY A 169 11.26 46.09 0.20
C GLY A 169 12.03 44.76 0.33
N ALA A 170 13.01 44.69 1.20
CA ALA A 170 13.77 43.48 1.47
C ALA A 170 12.89 42.37 2.07
N ALA A 171 11.96 42.71 2.98
CA ALA A 171 11.02 41.76 3.58
C ALA A 171 10.05 41.19 2.53
N MET A 172 9.53 42.02 1.62
CA MET A 172 8.61 41.59 0.56
C MET A 172 9.21 40.57 -0.39
N ILE A 173 10.56 40.59 -0.58
CA ILE A 173 11.25 39.62 -1.44
C ILE A 173 11.71 38.40 -0.64
N SER A 174 12.26 38.57 0.56
CA SER A 174 12.85 37.48 1.32
C SER A 174 11.82 36.49 1.88
N ILE A 175 10.62 36.92 2.28
CA ILE A 175 9.57 36.05 2.78
C ILE A 175 9.11 35.04 1.72
N PRO A 176 8.72 35.46 0.50
CA PRO A 176 8.36 34.51 -0.56
C PRO A 176 9.52 33.55 -0.93
N VAL A 177 10.75 34.05 -1.01
CA VAL A 177 11.93 33.22 -1.32
C VAL A 177 12.15 32.15 -0.25
N THR A 178 12.01 32.52 1.03
CA THR A 178 12.14 31.57 2.15
C THR A 178 11.04 30.52 2.12
N ILE A 179 9.78 30.91 1.86
CA ILE A 179 8.64 29.99 1.72
C ILE A 179 8.88 29.03 0.56
N VAL A 180 9.29 29.52 -0.60
CA VAL A 180 9.59 28.67 -1.77
C VAL A 180 10.74 27.71 -1.47
N GLY A 181 11.82 28.20 -0.84
CA GLY A 181 12.96 27.36 -0.42
C GLY A 181 12.55 26.26 0.57
N PHE A 182 11.69 26.60 1.53
CA PHE A 182 11.16 25.65 2.50
C PHE A 182 10.28 24.59 1.81
N VAL A 183 9.34 24.99 0.95
CA VAL A 183 8.48 24.07 0.18
C VAL A 183 9.33 23.14 -0.69
N LEU A 184 10.34 23.67 -1.37
CA LEU A 184 11.27 22.86 -2.15
C LEU A 184 12.04 21.87 -1.27
N SER A 185 12.55 22.29 -0.12
CA SER A 185 13.26 21.40 0.83
C SER A 185 12.37 20.27 1.35
N CYS A 186 11.10 20.55 1.62
CA CYS A 186 10.14 19.53 2.04
C CYS A 186 9.77 18.55 0.90
N THR A 187 9.85 18.99 -0.36
CA THR A 187 9.42 18.21 -1.52
C THR A 187 10.52 17.27 -2.03
N PHE A 188 11.78 17.62 -1.83
CA PHE A 188 12.92 16.84 -2.31
C PHE A 188 13.39 15.82 -1.26
N ARG A 189 12.77 14.63 -1.25
CA ARG A 189 13.42 13.46 -0.64
C ARG A 189 14.59 13.02 -1.52
N ARG A 190 15.75 12.93 -0.92
CA ARG A 190 16.94 12.45 -1.62
C ARG A 190 17.04 10.94 -1.43
N TYR A 191 17.03 10.22 -2.52
CA TYR A 191 17.45 8.83 -2.54
C TYR A 191 18.97 8.76 -2.41
N THR A 192 19.46 7.71 -1.77
CA THR A 192 20.85 7.31 -1.95
C THR A 192 21.07 6.89 -3.42
N PRO A 193 22.31 6.85 -3.92
CA PRO A 193 22.57 6.35 -5.28
C PRO A 193 21.96 4.96 -5.54
N GLU A 194 22.04 4.06 -4.55
CA GLU A 194 21.43 2.72 -4.61
C GLU A 194 19.90 2.80 -4.62
N GLY A 195 19.31 3.66 -3.77
CA GLY A 195 17.88 3.89 -3.74
C GLY A 195 17.35 4.47 -5.04
N ALA A 196 18.08 5.38 -5.68
CA ALA A 196 17.74 5.93 -6.98
C ALA A 196 17.78 4.86 -8.09
N GLU A 197 18.76 3.98 -8.06
CA GLU A 197 18.86 2.85 -9.00
C GLU A 197 17.69 1.88 -8.82
N VAL A 198 17.36 1.49 -7.58
CA VAL A 198 16.20 0.63 -7.28
C VAL A 198 14.91 1.28 -7.76
N ALA A 199 14.70 2.56 -7.46
CA ALA A 199 13.52 3.31 -7.90
C ALA A 199 13.42 3.37 -9.43
N ALA A 200 14.54 3.59 -10.13
CA ALA A 200 14.58 3.60 -11.59
C ALA A 200 14.25 2.22 -12.18
N ARG A 201 14.77 1.14 -11.60
CA ARG A 201 14.46 -0.25 -12.01
C ARG A 201 12.97 -0.57 -11.79
N CYS A 202 12.40 -0.20 -10.64
CA CYS A 202 10.97 -0.37 -10.36
C CYS A 202 10.11 0.40 -11.36
N LYS A 203 10.47 1.64 -11.67
CA LYS A 203 9.78 2.46 -12.66
C LYS A 203 9.87 1.87 -14.07
N ALA A 204 11.05 1.39 -14.46
CA ALA A 204 11.25 0.73 -15.75
C ALA A 204 10.43 -0.56 -15.86
N LEU A 205 10.38 -1.37 -14.78
CA LEU A 205 9.56 -2.58 -14.74
C LEU A 205 8.07 -2.25 -14.85
N LYS A 206 7.60 -1.21 -14.14
CA LYS A 206 6.20 -0.75 -14.26
C LYS A 206 5.85 -0.38 -15.69
N HIS A 207 6.67 0.45 -16.34
CA HIS A 207 6.45 0.85 -17.74
C HIS A 207 6.50 -0.36 -18.69
N TRP A 208 7.43 -1.27 -18.47
CA TRP A 208 7.50 -2.48 -19.28
C TRP A 208 6.24 -3.35 -19.15
N LEU A 209 5.71 -3.52 -17.93
CA LEU A 209 4.46 -4.25 -17.71
C LEU A 209 3.27 -3.55 -18.38
N GLU A 210 3.20 -2.22 -18.32
CA GLU A 210 2.15 -1.42 -18.94
C GLU A 210 2.23 -1.45 -20.48
N ASP A 211 3.42 -1.48 -21.05
CA ASP A 211 3.65 -1.53 -22.50
C ASP A 211 3.53 -2.95 -23.06
N PHE A 212 3.84 -3.97 -22.26
CA PHE A 212 3.78 -5.38 -22.67
C PHE A 212 2.41 -5.76 -23.22
N THR A 213 1.34 -5.34 -22.59
CA THR A 213 -0.03 -5.61 -23.04
C THR A 213 -0.36 -4.93 -24.38
N ARG A 214 0.29 -3.81 -24.70
CA ARG A 214 0.12 -3.09 -25.96
C ARG A 214 0.85 -3.76 -27.12
N LEU A 215 2.01 -4.34 -26.83
CA LEU A 215 2.88 -4.94 -27.87
C LEU A 215 2.44 -6.34 -28.24
N LYS A 216 1.56 -7.00 -27.48
CA LYS A 216 1.13 -8.39 -27.66
C LYS A 216 2.33 -9.33 -27.84
N GLU A 217 3.41 -9.05 -27.12
CA GLU A 217 4.62 -9.87 -27.15
C GLU A 217 4.34 -11.27 -26.61
N ALA A 218 5.17 -12.23 -27.04
CA ALA A 218 5.06 -13.60 -26.55
C ALA A 218 5.34 -13.66 -25.04
N ILE A 219 4.48 -14.36 -24.32
CA ILE A 219 4.63 -14.56 -22.88
C ILE A 219 5.95 -15.30 -22.62
N PRO A 220 6.70 -14.91 -21.59
CA PRO A 220 7.84 -15.72 -21.14
C PRO A 220 7.39 -17.16 -20.89
N SER A 221 8.14 -18.12 -21.38
CA SER A 221 7.86 -19.55 -21.19
C SER A 221 7.98 -19.98 -19.71
N ASP A 222 8.52 -19.11 -18.85
CA ASP A 222 8.68 -19.34 -17.42
C ASP A 222 7.49 -18.77 -16.64
N LEU A 223 6.52 -19.62 -16.34
CA LEU A 223 5.33 -19.25 -15.54
C LEU A 223 5.68 -18.86 -14.10
N ILE A 224 6.79 -19.34 -13.53
CA ILE A 224 7.24 -18.94 -12.18
C ILE A 224 7.67 -17.48 -12.18
N LEU A 225 8.43 -17.07 -13.21
CA LEU A 225 8.79 -15.67 -13.37
C LEU A 225 7.55 -14.80 -13.59
N TRP A 226 6.61 -15.29 -14.40
CA TRP A 226 5.37 -14.59 -14.71
C TRP A 226 4.50 -14.35 -13.45
N ASN A 227 4.40 -15.37 -12.61
CA ASN A 227 3.69 -15.26 -11.31
C ASN A 227 4.29 -14.15 -10.42
N LYS A 228 5.62 -14.10 -10.33
CA LYS A 228 6.32 -13.03 -9.59
C LYS A 228 6.09 -11.64 -10.20
N LEU A 229 6.03 -11.55 -11.53
CA LEU A 229 5.76 -10.29 -12.23
C LEU A 229 4.35 -9.77 -11.96
N LEU A 230 3.36 -10.65 -11.84
CA LEU A 230 1.99 -10.28 -11.45
C LEU A 230 1.94 -9.70 -10.03
N VAL A 231 2.59 -10.34 -9.06
CA VAL A 231 2.70 -9.82 -7.69
C VAL A 231 3.40 -8.45 -7.67
N MET A 232 4.51 -8.33 -8.40
CA MET A 232 5.22 -7.05 -8.50
C MET A 232 4.40 -5.98 -9.20
N GLY A 233 3.61 -6.33 -10.21
CA GLY A 233 2.70 -5.41 -10.89
C GLY A 233 1.69 -4.79 -9.93
N VAL A 234 1.11 -5.58 -9.03
CA VAL A 234 0.24 -5.07 -7.96
C VAL A 234 1.03 -4.13 -7.04
N ALA A 235 2.20 -4.55 -6.56
CA ALA A 235 3.02 -3.72 -5.67
C ALA A 235 3.45 -2.38 -6.29
N LEU A 236 3.67 -2.34 -7.60
CA LEU A 236 4.04 -1.15 -8.35
C LEU A 236 2.83 -0.28 -8.76
N GLY A 237 1.61 -0.70 -8.45
CA GLY A 237 0.39 0.01 -8.80
C GLY A 237 0.15 0.05 -10.31
N VAL A 238 0.42 -1.04 -11.00
CA VAL A 238 -0.01 -1.23 -12.39
C VAL A 238 -1.54 -1.31 -12.41
N SER A 239 -2.19 -0.77 -13.46
CA SER A 239 -3.65 -0.72 -13.51
C SER A 239 -4.27 -2.13 -13.49
N LYS A 240 -5.44 -2.27 -12.85
CA LYS A 240 -6.18 -3.54 -12.75
C LYS A 240 -6.41 -4.15 -14.15
N GLU A 241 -6.75 -3.33 -15.13
CA GLU A 241 -6.98 -3.78 -16.51
C GLU A 241 -5.73 -4.41 -17.14
N VAL A 242 -4.56 -3.78 -16.94
CA VAL A 242 -3.28 -4.33 -17.43
C VAL A 242 -2.95 -5.63 -16.70
N LEU A 243 -3.11 -5.68 -15.39
CA LEU A 243 -2.87 -6.90 -14.61
C LEU A 243 -3.77 -8.05 -15.02
N ARG A 244 -5.05 -7.77 -15.32
CA ARG A 244 -5.98 -8.77 -15.85
C ARG A 244 -5.54 -9.28 -17.21
N GLN A 245 -5.16 -8.41 -18.13
CA GLN A 245 -4.65 -8.81 -19.45
C GLN A 245 -3.37 -9.64 -19.34
N LEU A 246 -2.48 -9.29 -18.40
CA LEU A 246 -1.28 -10.07 -18.11
C LEU A 246 -1.62 -11.47 -17.59
N ALA A 247 -2.61 -11.57 -16.70
CA ALA A 247 -3.07 -12.85 -16.20
C ALA A 247 -3.74 -13.70 -17.31
N GLU A 248 -4.63 -13.09 -18.11
CA GLU A 248 -5.31 -13.75 -19.23
C GLU A 248 -4.38 -14.22 -20.33
N ALA A 249 -3.18 -13.66 -20.42
CA ALA A 249 -2.18 -14.04 -21.41
C ALA A 249 -1.67 -15.48 -21.24
N VAL A 250 -1.88 -16.11 -20.07
CA VAL A 250 -1.53 -17.53 -19.86
C VAL A 250 -2.40 -18.44 -20.73
N PRO A 251 -1.82 -19.41 -21.46
CA PRO A 251 -2.56 -20.30 -22.33
C PRO A 251 -3.69 -21.05 -21.61
N VAL A 252 -4.84 -21.15 -22.25
CA VAL A 252 -6.06 -21.77 -21.69
C VAL A 252 -5.82 -23.23 -21.32
N ASP A 253 -5.06 -23.95 -22.12
CA ASP A 253 -4.74 -25.37 -21.89
C ASP A 253 -3.97 -25.57 -20.57
N LEU A 254 -3.09 -24.62 -20.22
CA LEU A 254 -2.36 -24.67 -18.95
C LEU A 254 -3.27 -24.31 -17.78
N ARG A 255 -4.14 -23.31 -17.94
CA ARG A 255 -5.09 -22.89 -16.89
C ARG A 255 -6.10 -23.95 -16.52
N ASN A 256 -6.49 -24.78 -17.47
CA ASN A 256 -7.50 -25.84 -17.28
C ASN A 256 -6.87 -27.15 -16.78
N SER A 257 -5.55 -27.20 -16.52
CA SER A 257 -4.96 -28.36 -15.87
C SER A 257 -5.32 -28.42 -14.39
N ASP A 258 -5.64 -29.60 -13.87
CA ASP A 258 -6.05 -29.80 -12.49
C ASP A 258 -5.01 -29.29 -11.47
N ASP A 259 -3.74 -29.34 -11.83
CA ASP A 259 -2.61 -28.94 -10.97
C ASP A 259 -2.21 -27.46 -11.13
N PHE A 260 -2.87 -26.68 -12.00
CA PHE A 260 -2.41 -25.31 -12.31
C PHE A 260 -2.39 -24.42 -11.07
N TYR A 261 -3.50 -24.38 -10.35
CA TYR A 261 -3.61 -23.53 -9.16
C TYR A 261 -2.81 -24.04 -7.97
N ASP A 262 -2.54 -25.34 -7.90
CA ASP A 262 -1.64 -25.91 -6.90
C ASP A 262 -0.19 -25.54 -7.17
N ASN A 263 0.20 -25.42 -8.45
CA ASN A 263 1.55 -25.00 -8.83
C ASN A 263 1.73 -23.49 -8.84
N TYR A 264 0.68 -22.73 -9.16
CA TYR A 264 0.71 -21.29 -9.31
C TYR A 264 -0.44 -20.62 -8.51
N PRO A 265 -0.43 -20.68 -7.19
CA PRO A 265 -1.57 -20.25 -6.35
C PRO A 265 -1.87 -18.75 -6.41
N CYS A 266 -0.92 -17.92 -6.83
CA CYS A 266 -1.16 -16.49 -7.02
C CYS A 266 -2.20 -16.20 -8.10
N TYR A 267 -2.35 -17.09 -9.10
CA TYR A 267 -3.36 -16.91 -10.15
C TYR A 267 -4.79 -17.02 -9.63
N TRP A 268 -5.01 -17.61 -8.45
CA TRP A 268 -6.28 -17.60 -7.76
C TRP A 268 -6.85 -16.20 -7.61
N TRP A 269 -6.00 -15.22 -7.36
CA TRP A 269 -6.40 -13.82 -7.19
C TRP A 269 -7.02 -13.19 -8.45
N TYR A 270 -6.79 -13.76 -9.62
CA TYR A 270 -7.23 -13.21 -10.91
C TYR A 270 -8.32 -14.01 -11.58
N TYR A 271 -8.32 -15.34 -11.44
CA TYR A 271 -9.16 -16.21 -12.27
C TYR A 271 -10.44 -16.70 -11.61
N HIS A 272 -10.50 -16.74 -10.31
CA HIS A 272 -11.72 -17.13 -9.64
C HIS A 272 -12.64 -15.93 -9.50
N HIS A 273 -13.80 -15.99 -10.16
CA HIS A 273 -14.76 -14.91 -10.20
C HIS A 273 -16.10 -15.38 -9.65
N TYR A 274 -16.62 -14.62 -8.69
CA TYR A 274 -18.04 -14.64 -8.37
C TYR A 274 -18.72 -13.46 -9.09
N GLY A 275 -19.61 -13.79 -10.03
CA GLY A 275 -20.18 -12.76 -10.90
C GLY A 275 -19.11 -12.15 -11.80
N ASN A 276 -18.80 -10.87 -11.62
CA ASN A 276 -17.80 -10.13 -12.40
C ASN A 276 -16.56 -9.73 -11.59
N GLU A 277 -16.45 -10.15 -10.32
CA GLU A 277 -15.38 -9.70 -9.42
C GLU A 277 -14.37 -10.82 -9.13
N SER A 278 -13.09 -10.51 -9.33
CA SER A 278 -12.00 -11.37 -8.90
C SER A 278 -11.72 -11.22 -7.40
N PRO A 279 -11.08 -12.21 -6.72
CA PRO A 279 -10.63 -12.05 -5.35
C PRO A 279 -9.80 -10.78 -5.12
N LEU A 280 -8.97 -10.41 -6.10
CA LEU A 280 -8.18 -9.18 -6.06
C LEU A 280 -9.05 -7.93 -6.01
N ASP A 281 -10.12 -7.88 -6.84
CA ASP A 281 -11.04 -6.74 -6.86
C ASP A 281 -11.86 -6.67 -5.58
N SER A 282 -12.44 -7.79 -5.18
CA SER A 282 -13.21 -7.90 -3.93
C SER A 282 -12.40 -7.50 -2.71
N PHE A 283 -11.13 -7.94 -2.63
CA PHE A 283 -10.26 -7.56 -1.52
C PHE A 283 -9.87 -6.07 -1.55
N ASN A 284 -9.59 -5.52 -2.73
CA ASN A 284 -9.32 -4.08 -2.87
C ASN A 284 -10.48 -3.24 -2.33
N ASP A 285 -11.71 -3.63 -2.64
CA ASP A 285 -12.90 -2.88 -2.21
C ASP A 285 -13.08 -2.93 -0.68
N VAL A 286 -12.93 -4.12 -0.07
CA VAL A 286 -12.93 -4.29 1.39
C VAL A 286 -11.81 -3.49 2.06
N TYR A 287 -10.61 -3.53 1.50
CA TYR A 287 -9.47 -2.79 2.06
C TYR A 287 -9.67 -1.28 1.99
N HIS A 288 -10.14 -0.75 0.85
CA HIS A 288 -10.42 0.67 0.70
C HIS A 288 -11.56 1.16 1.59
N GLU A 289 -12.60 0.34 1.78
CA GLU A 289 -13.67 0.66 2.73
C GLU A 289 -13.14 0.72 4.16
N THR A 290 -12.33 -0.27 4.57
CA THR A 290 -11.65 -0.28 5.88
C THR A 290 -10.81 0.98 6.09
N ILE A 291 -9.99 1.39 5.12
CA ILE A 291 -9.18 2.62 5.22
C ILE A 291 -10.06 3.87 5.32
N ARG A 292 -11.18 3.92 4.58
CA ARG A 292 -12.13 5.04 4.65
C ARG A 292 -12.78 5.17 6.03
N GLU A 293 -13.16 4.07 6.63
CA GLU A 293 -13.73 4.03 7.98
C GLU A 293 -12.69 4.49 9.04
N LEU A 294 -11.44 4.05 8.91
CA LEU A 294 -10.33 4.51 9.75
C LEU A 294 -10.14 6.02 9.66
N ALA A 295 -10.14 6.59 8.46
CA ALA A 295 -9.99 8.02 8.25
C ALA A 295 -11.16 8.81 8.87
N SER A 296 -12.41 8.34 8.71
CA SER A 296 -13.59 9.00 9.25
C SER A 296 -13.64 8.98 10.78
N SER A 297 -13.14 7.92 11.41
CA SER A 297 -13.09 7.80 12.87
C SER A 297 -12.03 8.71 13.51
N SER A 298 -10.92 8.97 12.82
CA SER A 298 -9.86 9.88 13.29
C SER A 298 -10.32 11.34 13.32
N ASP A 299 -11.11 11.77 12.33
CA ASP A 299 -11.65 13.13 12.26
C ASP A 299 -12.70 13.41 13.37
N SER A 300 -13.47 12.40 13.76
CA SER A 300 -14.46 12.54 14.84
C SER A 300 -13.84 12.66 16.24
N SER A 301 -12.64 12.14 16.44
CA SER A 301 -11.93 12.21 17.74
C SER A 301 -11.14 13.51 17.94
N SER A 302 -10.93 14.30 16.89
CA SER A 302 -10.21 15.60 16.97
C SER A 302 -11.12 16.80 17.24
N CYS A 303 -12.44 16.63 17.29
CA CYS A 303 -13.44 17.68 17.57
C CYS A 303 -14.09 17.56 18.96
N GLY A 304 -13.52 16.77 19.89
CA GLY A 304 -14.01 16.60 21.26
C GLY A 304 -13.18 17.36 22.30
#